data_7f1cbf9bdf38df527ad8aa5d23ec077f
#
_entry.id   7f1cbf9bdf38df527ad8aa5d23ec077f
#
_cell.length_a   1.000
_cell.length_b   1.000
_cell.length_c   1.000
_cell.angle_alpha   90.00
_cell.angle_beta   90.00
_cell.angle_gamma   90.00
#
_symmetry.space_group_name_H-M   'P 1'
#
loop_
_entity.id
_entity.type
_entity.pdbx_description
1 polymer ?
#
loop_
_entity_poly.entity_id
_entity_poly.type
_entity_poly.pdbx_seq_one_letter_code
_entity_poly.pdbx_strand_id
1 'polypeptide(L)'
;FVTVGMVLLTLFLLGVSFFSLSYNYARGQENGELAAQAQVVGQLSASYLENGRYLDMEELQHEEDFQRLASFAATVSEVDFLICDVEGHVLLSTDASLSGLVVTMPEEMTAEVLEEGISSRRTDVDGLYSNKRFVVGVPAISEDTPDPVGMVYAVSSTTSLDTMWSGFIGLFFMTAFVVLMISFMASSITTMRQIQPCLLYTSD
;
A
#
# COMPACT_ATOMS: atom_id res chain seq x y z
N PHE A 1 19.47 -10.05 36.87
CA PHE A 1 18.30 -9.19 36.55
C PHE A 1 18.69 -8.02 35.64
N VAL A 2 19.80 -7.32 35.89
CA VAL A 2 20.24 -6.14 35.10
C VAL A 2 20.56 -6.53 33.65
N THR A 3 21.25 -7.65 33.43
CA THR A 3 21.61 -8.14 32.08
C THR A 3 20.39 -8.52 31.25
N VAL A 4 19.40 -9.18 31.86
CA VAL A 4 18.15 -9.52 31.17
C VAL A 4 17.37 -8.25 30.84
N GLY A 5 17.33 -7.29 31.75
CA GLY A 5 16.69 -5.98 31.49
C GLY A 5 17.36 -5.20 30.35
N MET A 6 18.69 -5.20 30.24
CA MET A 6 19.41 -4.59 29.13
C MET A 6 19.13 -5.26 27.79
N VAL A 7 19.09 -6.60 27.75
CA VAL A 7 18.77 -7.35 26.52
C VAL A 7 17.34 -7.07 26.06
N LEU A 8 16.39 -7.03 26.99
CA LEU A 8 15.00 -6.68 26.67
C LEU A 8 14.87 -5.25 26.14
N LEU A 9 15.56 -4.30 26.77
CA LEU A 9 15.56 -2.90 26.33
C LEU A 9 16.14 -2.74 24.91
N THR A 10 17.28 -3.41 24.64
CA THR A 10 17.90 -3.34 23.31
C THR A 10 17.05 -4.00 22.26
N LEU A 11 16.41 -5.16 22.53
CA LEU A 11 15.48 -5.80 21.62
C LEU A 11 14.25 -4.92 21.35
N PHE A 12 13.72 -4.27 22.36
CA PHE A 12 12.60 -3.36 22.22
C PHE A 12 12.95 -2.15 21.33
N LEU A 13 14.09 -1.50 21.60
CA LEU A 13 14.55 -0.35 20.80
C LEU A 13 14.83 -0.75 19.34
N LEU A 14 15.44 -1.91 19.12
CA LEU A 14 15.68 -2.45 17.79
C LEU A 14 14.37 -2.74 17.05
N GLY A 15 13.38 -3.33 17.75
CA GLY A 15 12.07 -3.59 17.22
C GLY A 15 11.31 -2.33 16.82
N VAL A 16 11.31 -1.32 17.67
CA VAL A 16 10.68 -0.02 17.39
C VAL A 16 11.37 0.69 16.22
N SER A 17 12.70 0.68 16.17
CA SER A 17 13.47 1.27 15.08
C SER A 17 13.21 0.56 13.74
N PHE A 18 13.25 -0.76 13.74
CA PHE A 18 12.96 -1.57 12.55
C PHE A 18 11.52 -1.34 12.07
N PHE A 19 10.55 -1.33 12.98
CA PHE A 19 9.15 -1.09 12.65
C PHE A 19 8.94 0.30 12.04
N SER A 20 9.53 1.34 12.64
CA SER A 20 9.44 2.71 12.12
C SER A 20 10.06 2.84 10.72
N LEU A 21 11.23 2.23 10.52
CA LEU A 21 11.92 2.28 9.22
C LEU A 21 11.15 1.52 8.15
N SER A 22 10.68 0.31 8.47
CA SER A 22 9.89 -0.53 7.54
C SER A 22 8.56 0.12 7.19
N TYR A 23 7.89 0.76 8.14
CA TYR A 23 6.63 1.45 7.89
C TYR A 23 6.80 2.64 6.93
N ASN A 24 7.84 3.45 7.13
CA ASN A 24 8.13 4.59 6.26
C ASN A 24 8.58 4.14 4.85
N TYR A 25 9.37 3.08 4.77
CA TYR A 25 9.82 2.52 3.49
C TYR A 25 8.66 1.92 2.69
N ALA A 26 7.81 1.11 3.33
CA ALA A 26 6.65 0.50 2.69
C ALA A 26 5.69 1.54 2.13
N ARG A 27 5.44 2.63 2.87
CA ARG A 27 4.59 3.75 2.38
C ARG A 27 5.13 4.43 1.13
N GLY A 28 6.43 4.70 1.10
CA GLY A 28 7.04 5.36 -0.07
C GLY A 28 7.02 4.48 -1.32
N GLN A 29 7.24 3.18 -1.14
CA GLN A 29 7.24 2.22 -2.24
C GLN A 29 5.83 2.00 -2.80
N GLU A 30 4.83 1.87 -1.93
CA GLU A 30 3.43 1.67 -2.34
C GLU A 30 2.90 2.83 -3.19
N ASN A 31 3.15 4.07 -2.76
CA ASN A 31 2.74 5.24 -3.54
C ASN A 31 3.40 5.28 -4.92
N GLY A 32 4.68 4.94 -5.02
CA GLY A 32 5.39 4.89 -6.30
C GLY A 32 4.88 3.78 -7.23
N GLU A 33 4.54 2.63 -6.67
CA GLU A 33 4.00 1.51 -7.43
C GLU A 33 2.59 1.80 -7.94
N LEU A 34 1.70 2.33 -7.10
CA LEU A 34 0.36 2.76 -7.49
C LEU A 34 0.40 3.85 -8.56
N ALA A 35 1.30 4.83 -8.43
CA ALA A 35 1.48 5.88 -9.43
C ALA A 35 1.92 5.30 -10.79
N ALA A 36 2.88 4.38 -10.79
CA ALA A 36 3.34 3.74 -12.01
C ALA A 36 2.23 2.92 -12.69
N GLN A 37 1.43 2.20 -11.91
CA GLN A 37 0.29 1.43 -12.42
C GLN A 37 -0.80 2.34 -12.98
N ALA A 38 -1.15 3.42 -12.27
CA ALA A 38 -2.10 4.42 -12.75
C ALA A 38 -1.62 5.08 -14.05
N GLN A 39 -0.31 5.37 -14.16
CA GLN A 39 0.27 5.97 -15.35
C GLN A 39 0.19 5.03 -16.56
N VAL A 40 0.42 3.73 -16.39
CA VAL A 40 0.27 2.75 -17.47
C VAL A 40 -1.16 2.72 -17.98
N VAL A 41 -2.16 2.69 -17.09
CA VAL A 41 -3.57 2.72 -17.47
C VAL A 41 -3.95 4.07 -18.08
N GLY A 42 -3.40 5.17 -17.58
CA GLY A 42 -3.59 6.52 -18.14
C GLY A 42 -3.07 6.64 -19.57
N GLN A 43 -1.85 6.16 -19.83
CA GLN A 43 -1.28 6.11 -21.19
C GLN A 43 -2.10 5.20 -22.12
N LEU A 44 -2.57 4.07 -21.58
CA LEU A 44 -3.44 3.19 -22.33
C LEU A 44 -4.74 3.90 -22.76
N SER A 45 -5.40 4.57 -21.81
CA SER A 45 -6.63 5.34 -22.07
C SER A 45 -6.40 6.40 -23.13
N ALA A 46 -5.32 7.16 -23.00
CA ALA A 46 -4.93 8.18 -23.96
C ALA A 46 -4.65 7.59 -25.36
N SER A 47 -3.95 6.46 -25.44
CA SER A 47 -3.64 5.82 -26.72
C SER A 47 -4.88 5.29 -27.47
N TYR A 48 -5.93 4.90 -26.75
CA TYR A 48 -7.20 4.54 -27.36
C TYR A 48 -7.90 5.75 -27.99
N LEU A 49 -7.80 6.93 -27.35
CA LEU A 49 -8.34 8.18 -27.87
C LEU A 49 -7.58 8.66 -29.12
N GLU A 50 -6.23 8.59 -29.09
CA GLU A 50 -5.37 9.00 -30.22
C GLU A 50 -5.58 8.22 -31.49
N ASN A 51 -5.91 6.93 -31.38
CA ASN A 51 -6.17 6.12 -32.57
C ASN A 51 -7.44 6.52 -33.35
N GLY A 52 -8.04 7.68 -32.99
CA GLY A 52 -9.06 8.39 -33.78
C GLY A 52 -10.41 7.67 -33.86
N ARG A 53 -10.64 6.72 -32.99
CA ARG A 53 -11.86 5.93 -32.93
C ARG A 53 -12.89 6.54 -31.98
N TYR A 54 -12.43 7.27 -30.98
CA TYR A 54 -13.23 7.86 -29.91
C TYR A 54 -12.91 9.33 -29.78
N LEU A 55 -13.94 10.15 -29.53
CA LEU A 55 -13.81 11.60 -29.45
C LEU A 55 -13.48 12.08 -28.05
N ASP A 56 -13.89 11.29 -27.03
CA ASP A 56 -13.67 11.62 -25.62
C ASP A 56 -13.63 10.35 -24.73
N MET A 57 -13.32 10.55 -23.47
CA MET A 57 -13.28 9.48 -22.45
C MET A 57 -14.67 8.86 -22.21
N GLU A 58 -15.74 9.61 -22.43
CA GLU A 58 -17.10 9.13 -22.20
C GLU A 58 -17.49 8.03 -23.22
N GLU A 59 -17.05 8.15 -24.47
CA GLU A 59 -17.23 7.10 -25.46
C GLU A 59 -16.39 5.86 -25.15
N LEU A 60 -15.18 6.04 -24.61
CA LEU A 60 -14.25 4.97 -24.29
C LEU A 60 -14.80 4.00 -23.23
N GLN A 61 -15.64 4.48 -22.31
CA GLN A 61 -16.23 3.63 -21.27
C GLN A 61 -17.11 2.48 -21.85
N HIS A 62 -17.64 2.64 -23.06
CA HIS A 62 -18.49 1.64 -23.70
C HIS A 62 -17.74 0.61 -24.56
N GLU A 63 -16.40 0.79 -24.70
CA GLU A 63 -15.58 -0.12 -25.49
C GLU A 63 -15.24 -1.38 -24.70
N GLU A 64 -15.76 -2.52 -25.15
CA GLU A 64 -15.58 -3.80 -24.45
C GLU A 64 -14.11 -4.22 -24.35
N ASP A 65 -13.29 -3.95 -25.36
CA ASP A 65 -11.89 -4.35 -25.35
C ASP A 65 -11.10 -3.51 -24.35
N PHE A 66 -11.41 -2.22 -24.22
CA PHE A 66 -10.83 -1.36 -23.21
C PHE A 66 -11.23 -1.78 -21.80
N GLN A 67 -12.52 -2.07 -21.57
CA GLN A 67 -13.02 -2.56 -20.28
C GLN A 67 -12.33 -3.87 -19.88
N ARG A 68 -12.17 -4.82 -20.82
CA ARG A 68 -11.45 -6.07 -20.55
C ARG A 68 -9.99 -5.84 -20.18
N LEU A 69 -9.34 -4.92 -20.89
CA LEU A 69 -7.93 -4.61 -20.66
C LEU A 69 -7.73 -3.90 -19.31
N ALA A 70 -8.59 -2.93 -18.96
CA ALA A 70 -8.57 -2.29 -17.65
C ALA A 70 -8.83 -3.29 -16.51
N SER A 71 -9.80 -4.18 -16.68
CA SER A 71 -10.10 -5.25 -15.73
C SER A 71 -8.95 -6.27 -15.59
N PHE A 72 -8.28 -6.60 -16.70
CA PHE A 72 -7.10 -7.44 -16.67
C PHE A 72 -5.93 -6.76 -15.92
N ALA A 73 -5.69 -5.48 -16.21
CA ALA A 73 -4.69 -4.69 -15.50
C ALA A 73 -4.98 -4.66 -13.99
N ALA A 74 -6.23 -4.43 -13.60
CA ALA A 74 -6.65 -4.44 -12.19
C ALA A 74 -6.41 -5.80 -11.51
N THR A 75 -6.72 -6.91 -12.22
CA THR A 75 -6.52 -8.26 -11.70
C THR A 75 -5.04 -8.59 -11.49
N VAL A 76 -4.19 -8.21 -12.45
CA VAL A 76 -2.74 -8.50 -12.38
C VAL A 76 -2.03 -7.66 -11.34
N SER A 77 -2.42 -6.40 -11.20
CA SER A 77 -1.82 -5.47 -10.23
C SER A 77 -2.42 -5.55 -8.83
N GLU A 78 -3.54 -6.26 -8.65
CA GLU A 78 -4.31 -6.30 -7.40
C GLU A 78 -4.75 -4.90 -6.93
N VAL A 79 -5.01 -3.99 -7.88
CA VAL A 79 -5.36 -2.58 -7.67
C VAL A 79 -6.63 -2.28 -8.46
N ASP A 80 -7.56 -1.57 -7.85
CA ASP A 80 -8.73 -1.08 -8.55
C ASP A 80 -8.42 0.24 -9.27
N PHE A 81 -8.94 0.41 -10.48
CA PHE A 81 -8.80 1.63 -11.26
C PHE A 81 -10.14 2.35 -11.40
N LEU A 82 -10.10 3.68 -11.19
CA LEU A 82 -11.19 4.60 -11.49
C LEU A 82 -10.72 5.52 -12.61
N ILE A 83 -11.38 5.44 -13.75
CA ILE A 83 -11.08 6.24 -14.93
C ILE A 83 -12.11 7.35 -15.01
N CYS A 84 -11.65 8.59 -15.01
CA CYS A 84 -12.47 9.79 -14.89
C CYS A 84 -12.25 10.73 -16.08
N ASP A 85 -13.27 11.56 -16.34
CA ASP A 85 -13.12 12.75 -17.18
C ASP A 85 -12.29 13.84 -16.49
N VAL A 86 -12.15 14.99 -17.14
CA VAL A 86 -11.40 16.13 -16.59
C VAL A 86 -12.14 16.86 -15.46
N GLU A 87 -13.45 16.65 -15.33
CA GLU A 87 -14.27 17.15 -14.25
C GLU A 87 -14.27 16.25 -13.02
N GLY A 88 -13.71 15.05 -13.13
CA GLY A 88 -13.61 14.07 -12.04
C GLY A 88 -14.80 13.10 -11.94
N HIS A 89 -15.69 13.06 -12.93
CA HIS A 89 -16.73 12.04 -12.97
C HIS A 89 -16.13 10.68 -13.35
N VAL A 90 -16.41 9.67 -12.54
CA VAL A 90 -15.93 8.30 -12.80
C VAL A 90 -16.76 7.70 -13.95
N LEU A 91 -16.10 7.48 -15.06
CA LEU A 91 -16.69 6.88 -16.27
C LEU A 91 -16.61 5.34 -16.23
N LEU A 92 -15.48 4.82 -15.77
CA LEU A 92 -15.24 3.38 -15.65
C LEU A 92 -14.57 3.06 -14.31
N SER A 93 -15.11 2.05 -13.63
CA SER A 93 -14.50 1.47 -12.42
C SER A 93 -14.24 -0.01 -12.64
N THR A 94 -13.07 -0.48 -12.24
CA THR A 94 -12.77 -1.92 -12.19
C THR A 94 -13.22 -2.57 -10.88
N ASP A 95 -13.54 -1.76 -9.85
CA ASP A 95 -14.12 -2.24 -8.59
C ASP A 95 -15.61 -2.62 -8.82
N ALA A 96 -15.90 -3.92 -8.74
CA ALA A 96 -17.26 -4.43 -8.94
C ALA A 96 -18.27 -3.87 -7.92
N SER A 97 -17.81 -3.42 -6.75
CA SER A 97 -18.69 -2.84 -5.71
C SER A 97 -19.26 -1.47 -6.11
N LEU A 98 -18.62 -0.79 -7.07
CA LEU A 98 -19.01 0.52 -7.57
C LEU A 98 -19.84 0.45 -8.87
N SER A 99 -20.09 -0.74 -9.38
CA SER A 99 -20.82 -0.93 -10.62
C SER A 99 -22.23 -0.31 -10.55
N GLY A 100 -22.52 0.60 -11.47
CA GLY A 100 -23.80 1.29 -11.57
C GLY A 100 -23.99 2.47 -10.62
N LEU A 101 -22.97 2.83 -9.85
CA LEU A 101 -22.98 4.06 -9.05
C LEU A 101 -22.43 5.23 -9.86
N VAL A 102 -23.07 6.39 -9.74
CA VAL A 102 -22.52 7.66 -10.25
C VAL A 102 -21.58 8.18 -9.17
N VAL A 103 -20.29 8.16 -9.46
CA VAL A 103 -19.23 8.57 -8.54
C VAL A 103 -18.52 9.78 -9.12
N THR A 104 -18.21 10.76 -8.27
CA THR A 104 -17.38 11.91 -8.62
C THR A 104 -16.22 11.97 -7.65
N MET A 105 -15.02 12.18 -8.15
CA MET A 105 -13.83 12.32 -7.31
C MET A 105 -13.86 13.66 -6.58
N PRO A 106 -13.30 13.73 -5.35
CA PRO A 106 -13.19 14.98 -4.61
C PRO A 106 -12.48 16.07 -5.41
N GLU A 107 -13.01 17.29 -5.42
CA GLU A 107 -12.46 18.43 -6.17
C GLU A 107 -10.99 18.72 -5.81
N GLU A 108 -10.62 18.55 -4.54
CA GLU A 108 -9.22 18.71 -4.12
C GLU A 108 -8.25 17.73 -4.80
N MET A 109 -8.70 16.47 -5.01
CA MET A 109 -7.86 15.45 -5.65
C MET A 109 -7.75 15.67 -7.16
N THR A 110 -8.84 16.09 -7.80
CA THR A 110 -8.84 16.43 -9.23
C THR A 110 -7.97 17.64 -9.52
N ALA A 111 -8.07 18.68 -8.68
CA ALA A 111 -7.23 19.86 -8.79
C ALA A 111 -5.74 19.53 -8.63
N GLU A 112 -5.37 18.72 -7.62
CA GLU A 112 -3.98 18.27 -7.43
C GLU A 112 -3.44 17.51 -8.65
N VAL A 113 -4.23 16.61 -9.23
CA VAL A 113 -3.81 15.85 -10.43
C VAL A 113 -3.56 16.78 -11.60
N LEU A 114 -4.41 17.79 -11.81
CA LEU A 114 -4.28 18.72 -12.92
C LEU A 114 -3.16 19.75 -12.72
N GLU A 115 -2.90 20.18 -11.48
CA GLU A 115 -1.90 21.20 -11.18
C GLU A 115 -0.50 20.61 -10.92
N GLU A 116 -0.43 19.52 -10.16
CA GLU A 116 0.83 18.91 -9.72
C GLU A 116 1.22 17.66 -10.53
N GLY A 117 0.30 17.16 -11.37
CA GLY A 117 0.50 15.94 -12.16
C GLY A 117 0.34 14.64 -11.38
N ILE A 118 0.10 14.71 -10.08
CA ILE A 118 -0.13 13.54 -9.22
C ILE A 118 -0.87 13.96 -7.95
N SER A 119 -1.84 13.16 -7.54
CA SER A 119 -2.45 13.23 -6.21
C SER A 119 -2.25 11.90 -5.49
N SER A 120 -1.78 11.91 -4.25
CA SER A 120 -1.57 10.69 -3.46
C SER A 120 -2.07 10.91 -2.04
N ARG A 121 -3.19 10.25 -1.71
CA ARG A 121 -3.84 10.41 -0.39
C ARG A 121 -4.36 9.06 0.14
N ARG A 122 -4.44 8.99 1.47
CA ARG A 122 -5.19 7.91 2.13
C ARG A 122 -6.57 8.44 2.50
N THR A 123 -7.57 8.06 1.72
CA THR A 123 -8.94 8.57 1.81
C THR A 123 -9.97 7.44 1.65
N ASP A 124 -11.17 7.70 2.09
CA ASP A 124 -12.37 6.91 1.81
C ASP A 124 -13.15 7.44 0.59
N VAL A 125 -12.57 8.44 -0.12
CA VAL A 125 -13.17 9.09 -1.30
C VAL A 125 -14.61 9.56 -0.97
N ASP A 126 -14.72 10.48 0.00
CA ASP A 126 -15.99 11.04 0.48
C ASP A 126 -17.04 9.98 0.87
N GLY A 127 -16.59 8.91 1.52
CA GLY A 127 -17.46 7.83 1.99
C GLY A 127 -17.81 6.78 0.94
N LEU A 128 -17.17 6.81 -0.24
CA LEU A 128 -17.33 5.78 -1.26
C LEU A 128 -16.86 4.41 -0.74
N TYR A 129 -15.79 4.39 0.03
CA TYR A 129 -15.26 3.18 0.66
C TYR A 129 -15.51 3.18 2.16
N SER A 130 -15.85 2.01 2.70
CA SER A 130 -16.04 1.83 4.16
C SER A 130 -14.77 2.09 4.99
N ASN A 131 -13.60 1.91 4.37
CA ASN A 131 -12.29 2.10 4.99
C ASN A 131 -11.42 3.02 4.13
N LYS A 132 -10.53 3.77 4.78
CA LYS A 132 -9.55 4.60 4.07
C LYS A 132 -8.58 3.72 3.30
N ARG A 133 -8.50 3.91 1.99
CA ARG A 133 -7.59 3.27 1.05
C ARG A 133 -6.51 4.25 0.60
N PHE A 134 -5.39 3.73 0.11
CA PHE A 134 -4.46 4.56 -0.64
C PHE A 134 -5.02 4.77 -2.04
N VAL A 135 -5.10 6.03 -2.43
CA VAL A 135 -5.58 6.45 -3.74
C VAL A 135 -4.52 7.34 -4.36
N VAL A 136 -4.07 6.97 -5.54
CA VAL A 136 -3.11 7.74 -6.33
C VAL A 136 -3.74 8.08 -7.66
N GLY A 137 -3.85 9.37 -7.95
CA GLY A 137 -4.38 9.90 -9.20
C GLY A 137 -3.27 10.43 -10.09
N VAL A 138 -3.37 10.19 -11.39
CA VAL A 138 -2.49 10.73 -12.42
C VAL A 138 -3.30 11.20 -13.61
N PRO A 139 -2.84 12.22 -14.37
CA PRO A 139 -3.50 12.65 -15.58
C PRO A 139 -3.30 11.61 -16.71
N ALA A 140 -4.32 11.41 -17.52
CA ALA A 140 -4.21 10.71 -18.80
C ALA A 140 -3.83 11.76 -19.86
N ILE A 141 -2.57 11.73 -20.30
CA ILE A 141 -2.02 12.67 -21.26
C ILE A 141 -1.77 11.94 -22.58
N SER A 142 -2.29 12.51 -23.66
CA SER A 142 -2.06 12.06 -25.02
C SER A 142 -0.68 12.51 -25.52
N GLU A 143 -0.07 11.75 -26.44
CA GLU A 143 1.18 12.16 -27.09
C GLU A 143 0.97 13.38 -28.02
N ASP A 144 -0.23 13.52 -28.57
CA ASP A 144 -0.57 14.59 -29.53
C ASP A 144 -0.95 15.92 -28.86
N THR A 145 -1.42 15.88 -27.61
CA THR A 145 -1.87 17.08 -26.89
C THR A 145 -1.27 17.12 -25.48
N PRO A 146 -0.70 18.27 -25.06
CA PRO A 146 -0.15 18.40 -23.71
C PRO A 146 -1.25 18.49 -22.64
N ASP A 147 -2.49 18.74 -23.02
CA ASP A 147 -3.61 18.85 -22.11
C ASP A 147 -4.13 17.45 -21.71
N PRO A 148 -4.44 17.22 -20.43
CA PRO A 148 -4.98 15.94 -19.98
C PRO A 148 -6.37 15.70 -20.58
N VAL A 149 -6.57 14.51 -21.13
CA VAL A 149 -7.87 14.06 -21.68
C VAL A 149 -8.78 13.45 -20.62
N GLY A 150 -8.24 13.20 -19.45
CA GLY A 150 -8.94 12.65 -18.29
C GLY A 150 -7.96 12.34 -17.17
N MET A 151 -8.40 11.57 -16.19
CA MET A 151 -7.60 11.18 -15.03
C MET A 151 -7.81 9.70 -14.72
N VAL A 152 -6.77 9.06 -14.19
CA VAL A 152 -6.84 7.68 -13.71
C VAL A 152 -6.40 7.63 -12.26
N TYR A 153 -7.26 7.08 -11.42
CA TYR A 153 -6.98 6.84 -10.01
C TYR A 153 -6.77 5.35 -9.77
N ALA A 154 -5.62 5.01 -9.20
CA ALA A 154 -5.34 3.67 -8.69
C ALA A 154 -5.69 3.62 -7.21
N VAL A 155 -6.52 2.66 -6.83
CA VAL A 155 -7.01 2.47 -5.46
C VAL A 155 -6.47 1.16 -4.92
N SER A 156 -5.68 1.20 -3.85
CA SER A 156 -5.13 -0.02 -3.26
C SER A 156 -6.23 -0.90 -2.67
N SER A 157 -6.14 -2.21 -2.92
CA SER A 157 -6.98 -3.18 -2.25
C SER A 157 -6.63 -3.23 -0.76
N THR A 158 -7.62 -3.05 0.12
CA THR A 158 -7.42 -3.07 1.58
C THR A 158 -6.91 -4.40 2.11
N THR A 159 -7.05 -5.47 1.34
CA THR A 159 -6.75 -6.84 1.77
C THR A 159 -5.26 -7.15 1.75
N SER A 160 -4.49 -6.50 0.88
CA SER A 160 -3.07 -6.80 0.67
C SER A 160 -2.18 -6.33 1.83
N LEU A 161 -2.37 -5.10 2.31
CA LEU A 161 -1.52 -4.52 3.36
C LEU A 161 -1.74 -5.12 4.74
N ASP A 162 -3.00 -5.29 5.16
CA ASP A 162 -3.32 -5.82 6.50
C ASP A 162 -2.82 -7.25 6.65
N THR A 163 -2.86 -8.05 5.56
CA THR A 163 -2.38 -9.45 5.57
C THR A 163 -0.85 -9.50 5.61
N MET A 164 -0.16 -8.67 4.86
CA MET A 164 1.30 -8.59 4.88
C MET A 164 1.80 -8.14 6.25
N TRP A 165 1.21 -7.07 6.83
CA TRP A 165 1.62 -6.55 8.13
C TRP A 165 1.37 -7.54 9.27
N SER A 166 0.25 -8.24 9.28
CA SER A 166 -0.04 -9.27 10.29
C SER A 166 0.97 -10.42 10.24
N GLY A 167 1.42 -10.82 9.04
CA GLY A 167 2.47 -11.80 8.85
C GLY A 167 3.83 -11.35 9.41
N PHE A 168 4.25 -10.12 9.12
CA PHE A 168 5.50 -9.56 9.65
C PHE A 168 5.48 -9.40 11.18
N ILE A 169 4.38 -8.93 11.74
CA ILE A 169 4.19 -8.80 13.19
C ILE A 169 4.26 -10.19 13.84
N GLY A 170 3.58 -11.19 13.28
CA GLY A 170 3.61 -12.56 13.77
C GLY A 170 5.02 -13.15 13.77
N LEU A 171 5.76 -12.98 12.68
CA LEU A 171 7.16 -13.44 12.56
C LEU A 171 8.07 -12.74 13.59
N PHE A 172 7.89 -11.43 13.78
CA PHE A 172 8.68 -10.66 14.76
C PHE A 172 8.43 -11.16 16.19
N PHE A 173 7.18 -11.35 16.58
CA PHE A 173 6.85 -11.87 17.91
C PHE A 173 7.34 -13.30 18.11
N MET A 174 7.26 -14.16 17.10
CA MET A 174 7.77 -15.53 17.15
C MET A 174 9.30 -15.54 17.34
N THR A 175 10.04 -14.75 16.59
CA THR A 175 11.50 -14.65 16.72
C THR A 175 11.91 -14.07 18.07
N ALA A 176 11.24 -13.03 18.54
CA ALA A 176 11.48 -12.44 19.84
C ALA A 176 11.24 -13.46 20.98
N PHE A 177 10.19 -14.26 20.90
CA PHE A 177 9.90 -15.31 21.86
C PHE A 177 10.99 -16.40 21.88
N VAL A 178 11.45 -16.86 20.73
CA VAL A 178 12.54 -17.85 20.63
C VAL A 178 13.83 -17.32 21.24
N VAL A 179 14.21 -16.08 20.95
CA VAL A 179 15.39 -15.43 21.51
C VAL A 179 15.29 -15.29 23.04
N LEU A 180 14.13 -14.93 23.57
CA LEU A 180 13.89 -14.85 25.00
C LEU A 180 14.03 -16.22 25.68
N MET A 181 13.48 -17.28 25.11
CA MET A 181 13.59 -18.64 25.62
C MET A 181 15.05 -19.12 25.67
N ILE A 182 15.80 -18.89 24.57
CA ILE A 182 17.24 -19.24 24.53
C ILE A 182 18.02 -18.43 25.59
N SER A 183 17.76 -17.14 25.69
CA SER A 183 18.43 -16.27 26.67
C SER A 183 18.12 -16.68 28.11
N PHE A 184 16.90 -17.08 28.39
CA PHE A 184 16.50 -17.58 29.72
C PHE A 184 17.20 -18.90 30.05
N MET A 185 17.26 -19.85 29.09
CA MET A 185 17.96 -21.12 29.29
C MET A 185 19.47 -20.91 29.52
N ALA A 186 20.11 -20.07 28.71
CA ALA A 186 21.53 -19.75 28.86
C ALA A 186 21.83 -19.07 30.22
N SER A 187 21.00 -18.13 30.64
CA SER A 187 21.11 -17.48 31.95
C SER A 187 20.94 -18.47 33.11
N SER A 188 19.98 -19.38 33.00
CA SER A 188 19.73 -20.41 34.01
C SER A 188 20.92 -21.37 34.18
N ILE A 189 21.49 -21.83 33.06
CA ILE A 189 22.68 -22.72 33.06
C ILE A 189 23.89 -22.01 33.68
N THR A 190 24.12 -20.74 33.33
CA THR A 190 25.23 -19.96 33.86
C THR A 190 25.11 -19.75 35.36
N THR A 191 23.90 -19.45 35.85
CA THR A 191 23.61 -19.27 37.26
C THR A 191 23.81 -20.56 38.05
N MET A 192 23.37 -21.71 37.54
CA MET A 192 23.60 -23.03 38.19
C MET A 192 25.09 -23.36 38.30
N ARG A 193 25.90 -23.07 37.25
CA ARG A 193 27.34 -23.32 37.26
C ARG A 193 28.10 -22.44 38.26
N GLN A 194 27.63 -21.23 38.52
CA GLN A 194 28.25 -20.32 39.49
C GLN A 194 27.89 -20.62 40.95
N ILE A 195 26.73 -21.21 41.21
CA ILE A 195 26.28 -21.50 42.55
C ILE A 195 26.88 -22.83 43.08
N GLN A 196 27.11 -23.81 42.22
CA GLN A 196 27.66 -25.13 42.61
C GLN A 196 29.00 -25.07 43.37
N PRO A 197 30.03 -24.31 42.97
CA PRO A 197 31.28 -24.26 43.70
C PRO A 197 31.17 -23.56 45.04
N CYS A 198 30.22 -22.63 45.21
CA CYS A 198 30.07 -21.90 46.45
C CYS A 198 29.44 -22.76 47.59
N LEU A 199 28.57 -23.71 47.23
CA LEU A 199 27.96 -24.65 48.21
C LEU A 199 28.93 -25.72 48.67
N LEU A 200 29.94 -26.07 47.87
CA LEU A 200 30.97 -27.06 48.26
C LEU A 200 32.00 -26.47 49.24
N TYR A 201 32.14 -25.16 49.30
CA TYR A 201 33.15 -24.50 50.18
C TYR A 201 32.62 -24.14 51.59
N THR A 202 31.29 -24.24 51.80
CA THR A 202 30.66 -23.94 53.13
C THR A 202 30.36 -25.19 53.98
N SER A 203 30.89 -26.37 53.59
CA SER A 203 30.61 -27.66 54.26
C SER A 203 31.87 -28.24 54.95
N ASP A 204 32.82 -27.42 55.45
CA ASP A 204 33.89 -27.79 56.39
C ASP A 204 33.79 -26.99 57.65
#